data_0083f60bf276dffeb8b779e5610a264d
#
_entry.id   0083f60bf276dffeb8b779e5610a264d
#
_cell.length_a   1.000
_cell.length_b   1.000
_cell.length_c   1.000
_cell.angle_alpha   90.00
_cell.angle_beta   90.00
_cell.angle_gamma   90.00
#
_symmetry.space_group_name_H-M   'P 1'
#
loop_
_entity.id
_entity.type
_entity.pdbx_description
1 polymer ?
#
loop_
_entity_poly.entity_id
_entity_poly.type
_entity_poly.pdbx_seq_one_letter_code
_entity_poly.pdbx_strand_id
1 'polypeptide(L)'
;MRARIRQTVLCLAYPLDMKDKNKHMTPGVGAPSMRRDLYAQIAAITQDPAAQPLADALRHVSACLQAGEPLLASNACERLATVAPDDSTLLRSWALALARSGAASKANALMERLAAQGLRDEETLGLLARTYKDLWLQTGDAAGLRQARDAYLQAHALTGGTWSGINAATLALVSGDVAQARQLAEQVLRVLEPTLRRFRAGDTAPPGDGPEAYWDYATIGEAALILDRHDLVDWAFANAARVSEGQLGNRASSLRNVELVLRERGAARPFVERHFRPPQVVLFTCHMLDAPGRQPPRFKPSAERVIYERILDTLRRWQTEIGFSSAAEGADILFLEALQELGVESNIVLPHPPELFIQTSVARGGGAN
;
A
#
# COMPACT_ATOMS: atom_id res chain seq x y z
N MET A 1 10.93 -21.87 2.88
CA MET A 1 12.14 -21.15 2.42
C MET A 1 11.78 -19.67 2.35
N ARG A 2 12.08 -18.88 3.39
CA ARG A 2 11.69 -17.45 3.48
C ARG A 2 12.85 -16.62 2.92
N ALA A 3 12.64 -16.00 1.76
CA ALA A 3 13.58 -15.03 1.22
C ALA A 3 13.49 -13.74 2.05
N ARG A 4 14.55 -13.40 2.78
CA ARG A 4 14.74 -12.10 3.41
C ARG A 4 15.18 -11.12 2.33
N ILE A 5 14.27 -10.29 1.84
CA ILE A 5 14.63 -9.13 1.04
C ILE A 5 14.90 -7.98 2.01
N ARG A 6 16.16 -7.61 2.19
CA ARG A 6 16.55 -6.33 2.81
C ARG A 6 16.51 -5.29 1.70
N GLN A 7 15.58 -4.37 1.76
CA GLN A 7 15.51 -3.24 0.84
C GLN A 7 15.67 -1.92 1.60
N THR A 8 16.70 -1.18 1.24
CA THR A 8 16.73 0.27 1.35
C THR A 8 16.43 0.78 -0.06
N VAL A 9 15.19 1.24 -0.29
CA VAL A 9 14.75 1.71 -1.59
C VAL A 9 14.46 3.19 -1.51
N LEU A 10 15.23 3.98 -2.26
CA LEU A 10 14.94 5.39 -2.51
C LEU A 10 14.09 5.43 -3.78
N CYS A 11 12.78 5.68 -3.65
CA CYS A 11 11.92 5.90 -4.82
C CYS A 11 11.97 7.37 -5.23
N LEU A 12 12.49 7.66 -6.41
CA LEU A 12 12.32 8.93 -7.11
C LEU A 12 11.47 8.65 -8.33
N ALA A 13 10.19 9.02 -8.29
CA ALA A 13 9.33 9.02 -9.48
C ALA A 13 9.59 10.31 -10.27
N TYR A 14 10.16 10.18 -11.46
CA TYR A 14 10.25 11.28 -12.43
C TYR A 14 9.25 11.04 -13.55
N PRO A 15 8.46 12.05 -13.94
CA PRO A 15 7.61 11.96 -15.12
C PRO A 15 8.51 12.01 -16.37
N LEU A 16 8.49 10.94 -17.15
CA LEU A 16 9.02 10.98 -18.52
C LEU A 16 8.04 11.76 -19.38
N ASP A 17 8.50 12.91 -19.89
CA ASP A 17 7.75 13.73 -20.85
C ASP A 17 7.72 13.00 -22.20
N MET A 18 6.64 12.26 -22.45
CA MET A 18 6.41 11.58 -23.71
C MET A 18 5.19 12.17 -24.43
N LYS A 19 5.46 12.87 -25.52
CA LYS A 19 4.46 13.42 -26.43
C LYS A 19 3.53 12.33 -26.98
N ASP A 20 2.24 12.62 -26.84
CA ASP A 20 1.06 11.98 -27.39
C ASP A 20 1.24 10.98 -28.54
N LYS A 21 0.83 9.74 -28.31
CA LYS A 21 0.08 8.94 -29.30
C LYS A 21 -1.05 8.19 -28.60
N ASN A 22 -2.19 8.86 -28.56
CA ASN A 22 -3.47 8.33 -28.06
C ASN A 22 -4.06 7.36 -29.08
N LYS A 23 -4.45 6.12 -28.67
CA LYS A 23 -5.71 5.50 -29.06
C LYS A 23 -5.95 4.16 -28.34
N HIS A 24 -7.13 4.10 -27.67
CA HIS A 24 -7.84 2.93 -27.16
C HIS A 24 -7.29 2.28 -25.87
N MET A 25 -7.69 2.86 -24.74
CA MET A 25 -7.64 2.23 -23.43
C MET A 25 -9.05 1.91 -22.96
N THR A 26 -9.27 0.68 -22.54
CA THR A 26 -10.42 0.28 -21.70
C THR A 26 -10.20 0.79 -20.26
N PRO A 27 -11.22 1.35 -19.59
CA PRO A 27 -11.05 1.95 -18.27
C PRO A 27 -11.06 0.87 -17.18
N GLY A 28 -9.97 0.80 -16.44
CA GLY A 28 -9.87 -0.17 -15.34
C GLY A 28 -8.68 0.01 -14.41
N VAL A 29 -8.25 1.22 -14.12
CA VAL A 29 -7.45 1.67 -12.94
C VAL A 29 -7.51 3.18 -12.97
N GLY A 30 -7.75 3.86 -11.84
CA GLY A 30 -8.01 5.31 -11.78
C GLY A 30 -7.22 6.13 -12.77
N ALA A 31 -7.90 7.03 -13.49
CA ALA A 31 -7.45 7.64 -14.74
C ALA A 31 -5.96 8.03 -14.67
N PRO A 32 -5.14 7.69 -15.66
CA PRO A 32 -3.69 7.98 -15.70
C PRO A 32 -3.33 9.45 -15.45
N SER A 33 -4.26 10.37 -15.75
CA SER A 33 -4.14 11.80 -15.47
C SER A 33 -4.13 12.10 -13.96
N MET A 34 -5.01 11.50 -13.18
CA MET A 34 -5.16 11.78 -11.75
C MET A 34 -3.93 11.32 -10.94
N ARG A 35 -3.31 10.19 -11.28
CA ARG A 35 -2.05 9.75 -10.67
C ARG A 35 -0.88 10.65 -11.06
N ARG A 36 -0.81 11.09 -12.32
CA ARG A 36 0.23 12.02 -12.79
C ARG A 36 0.20 13.32 -11.99
N ASP A 37 -1.00 13.89 -11.80
CA ASP A 37 -1.19 15.11 -11.03
C ASP A 37 -0.79 14.92 -9.56
N LEU A 38 -1.15 13.80 -8.95
CA LEU A 38 -0.74 13.46 -7.59
C LEU A 38 0.78 13.37 -7.45
N TYR A 39 1.46 12.71 -8.37
CA TYR A 39 2.92 12.59 -8.35
C TYR A 39 3.60 13.96 -8.54
N ALA A 40 3.07 14.81 -9.42
CA ALA A 40 3.57 16.17 -9.60
C ALA A 40 3.44 17.00 -8.30
N GLN A 41 2.31 16.90 -7.60
CA GLN A 41 2.09 17.58 -6.31
C GLN A 41 3.05 17.07 -5.23
N ILE A 42 3.26 15.76 -5.13
CA ILE A 42 4.22 15.20 -4.16
C ILE A 42 5.66 15.60 -4.51
N ALA A 43 6.02 15.64 -5.77
CA ALA A 43 7.34 16.13 -6.19
C ALA A 43 7.56 17.60 -5.80
N ALA A 44 6.54 18.46 -6.00
CA ALA A 44 6.60 19.86 -5.59
C ALA A 44 6.78 20.01 -4.06
N ILE A 45 6.02 19.26 -3.23
CA ILE A 45 6.18 19.22 -1.77
C ILE A 45 7.61 18.81 -1.39
N THR A 46 8.16 17.81 -2.06
CA THR A 46 9.50 17.30 -1.77
C THR A 46 10.59 18.31 -2.11
N GLN A 47 10.40 19.11 -3.17
CA GLN A 47 11.33 20.16 -3.58
C GLN A 47 11.26 21.41 -2.66
N ASP A 48 10.04 21.90 -2.40
CA ASP A 48 9.81 23.05 -1.54
C ASP A 48 8.64 22.78 -0.56
N PRO A 49 8.94 22.26 0.64
CA PRO A 49 7.91 21.92 1.64
C PRO A 49 7.18 23.13 2.21
N ALA A 50 7.67 24.35 2.00
CA ALA A 50 7.04 25.58 2.46
C ALA A 50 6.15 26.25 1.40
N ALA A 51 6.16 25.78 0.16
CA ALA A 51 5.46 26.41 -0.97
C ALA A 51 3.93 26.42 -0.84
N GLN A 52 3.36 25.57 0.01
CA GLN A 52 1.90 25.49 0.21
C GLN A 52 1.54 25.26 1.69
N PRO A 53 0.29 25.57 2.08
CA PRO A 53 -0.18 25.31 3.44
C PRO A 53 -0.03 23.83 3.81
N LEU A 54 0.40 23.54 5.04
CA LEU A 54 0.60 22.16 5.52
C LEU A 54 -0.66 21.29 5.35
N ALA A 55 -1.84 21.85 5.61
CA ALA A 55 -3.10 21.11 5.44
C ALA A 55 -3.33 20.64 4.00
N ASP A 56 -2.91 21.42 3.00
CA ASP A 56 -3.02 21.08 1.59
C ASP A 56 -2.01 19.98 1.24
N ALA A 57 -0.78 20.11 1.70
CA ALA A 57 0.26 19.09 1.53
C ALA A 57 -0.17 17.75 2.14
N LEU A 58 -0.78 17.77 3.34
CA LEU A 58 -1.28 16.55 4.00
C LEU A 58 -2.44 15.89 3.25
N ARG A 59 -3.28 16.65 2.52
CA ARG A 59 -4.28 16.03 1.62
C ARG A 59 -3.63 15.22 0.51
N HIS A 60 -2.55 15.71 -0.10
CA HIS A 60 -1.80 14.96 -1.12
C HIS A 60 -1.09 13.75 -0.54
N VAL A 61 -0.52 13.86 0.66
CA VAL A 61 0.05 12.71 1.40
C VAL A 61 -1.02 11.64 1.66
N SER A 62 -2.21 12.04 2.10
CA SER A 62 -3.34 11.12 2.30
C SER A 62 -3.75 10.43 1.01
N ALA A 63 -3.84 11.17 -0.11
CA ALA A 63 -4.15 10.60 -1.42
C ALA A 63 -3.09 9.58 -1.86
N CYS A 64 -1.80 9.84 -1.62
CA CYS A 64 -0.73 8.87 -1.87
C CYS A 64 -0.89 7.60 -1.04
N LEU A 65 -1.24 7.72 0.23
CA LEU A 65 -1.47 6.57 1.10
C LEU A 65 -2.67 5.74 0.64
N GLN A 66 -3.74 6.39 0.16
CA GLN A 66 -4.91 5.71 -0.40
C GLN A 66 -4.58 4.99 -1.71
N ALA A 67 -3.81 5.64 -2.57
CA ALA A 67 -3.35 5.07 -3.85
C ALA A 67 -2.38 3.89 -3.68
N GLY A 68 -1.80 3.70 -2.48
CA GLY A 68 -0.84 2.62 -2.23
C GLY A 68 0.62 3.03 -2.44
N GLU A 69 0.91 4.33 -2.38
CA GLU A 69 2.24 4.93 -2.59
C GLU A 69 2.89 5.40 -1.26
N PRO A 70 3.13 4.49 -0.29
CA PRO A 70 3.59 4.88 1.03
C PRO A 70 5.01 5.45 1.05
N LEU A 71 5.87 5.05 0.10
CA LEU A 71 7.23 5.59 0.04
C LEU A 71 7.24 7.05 -0.39
N LEU A 72 6.43 7.41 -1.39
CA LEU A 72 6.26 8.81 -1.82
C LEU A 72 5.67 9.66 -0.69
N ALA A 73 4.64 9.13 0.00
CA ALA A 73 4.07 9.78 1.17
C ALA A 73 5.10 9.99 2.28
N SER A 74 5.95 8.99 2.56
CA SER A 74 7.00 9.07 3.57
C SER A 74 8.04 10.13 3.22
N ASN A 75 8.50 10.18 1.96
CA ASN A 75 9.46 11.19 1.51
C ASN A 75 8.89 12.61 1.65
N ALA A 76 7.63 12.81 1.25
CA ALA A 76 6.96 14.10 1.43
C ALA A 76 6.86 14.49 2.91
N CYS A 77 6.45 13.57 3.79
CA CYS A 77 6.38 13.82 5.24
C CYS A 77 7.74 14.16 5.84
N GLU A 78 8.81 13.47 5.43
CA GLU A 78 10.17 13.76 5.88
C GLU A 78 10.58 15.19 5.54
N ARG A 79 10.25 15.64 4.33
CA ARG A 79 10.51 17.03 3.91
C ARG A 79 9.63 18.03 4.66
N LEU A 80 8.34 17.77 4.82
CA LEU A 80 7.43 18.62 5.60
C LEU A 80 7.85 18.74 7.06
N ALA A 81 8.43 17.70 7.66
CA ALA A 81 8.94 17.74 9.03
C ALA A 81 10.12 18.70 9.22
N THR A 82 10.78 19.17 8.15
CA THR A 82 11.80 20.22 8.24
C THR A 82 11.20 21.61 8.52
N VAL A 83 9.93 21.81 8.20
CA VAL A 83 9.21 23.09 8.38
C VAL A 83 8.14 23.03 9.46
N ALA A 84 7.65 21.83 9.81
CA ALA A 84 6.64 21.59 10.83
C ALA A 84 6.98 20.35 11.71
N PRO A 85 8.09 20.35 12.45
CA PRO A 85 8.64 19.15 13.11
C PRO A 85 7.76 18.59 14.23
N ASP A 86 6.89 19.41 14.82
CA ASP A 86 6.06 19.07 15.97
C ASP A 86 4.56 18.97 15.63
N ASP A 87 4.19 19.08 14.34
CA ASP A 87 2.80 18.91 13.93
C ASP A 87 2.36 17.45 14.08
N SER A 88 1.42 17.21 14.98
CA SER A 88 0.98 15.83 15.31
C SER A 88 0.28 15.13 14.15
N THR A 89 -0.43 15.85 13.29
CA THR A 89 -1.11 15.30 12.12
C THR A 89 -0.10 14.86 11.06
N LEU A 90 0.93 15.68 10.82
CA LEU A 90 2.05 15.31 9.97
C LEU A 90 2.77 14.07 10.51
N LEU A 91 3.10 14.06 11.80
CA LEU A 91 3.85 12.96 12.40
C LEU A 91 3.05 11.64 12.39
N ARG A 92 1.72 11.68 12.59
CA ARG A 92 0.84 10.52 12.42
C ARG A 92 0.80 10.03 10.96
N SER A 93 0.65 10.95 10.02
CA SER A 93 0.68 10.62 8.58
C SER A 93 2.01 10.00 8.17
N TRP A 94 3.12 10.51 8.70
CA TRP A 94 4.45 9.95 8.46
C TRP A 94 4.61 8.56 9.08
N ALA A 95 4.17 8.36 10.32
CA ALA A 95 4.19 7.04 10.95
C ALA A 95 3.37 6.02 10.15
N LEU A 96 2.19 6.40 9.63
CA LEU A 96 1.37 5.55 8.77
C LEU A 96 2.09 5.21 7.46
N ALA A 97 2.76 6.19 6.84
CA ALA A 97 3.53 6.00 5.61
C ALA A 97 4.71 5.03 5.85
N LEU A 98 5.47 5.23 6.93
CA LEU A 98 6.55 4.35 7.36
C LEU A 98 6.06 2.92 7.63
N ALA A 99 4.95 2.76 8.35
CA ALA A 99 4.37 1.45 8.64
C ALA A 99 3.93 0.73 7.35
N ARG A 100 3.27 1.45 6.43
CA ARG A 100 2.85 0.89 5.13
C ARG A 100 4.01 0.56 4.20
N SER A 101 5.15 1.25 4.31
CA SER A 101 6.37 0.95 3.56
C SER A 101 7.23 -0.16 4.18
N GLY A 102 6.82 -0.74 5.32
CA GLY A 102 7.55 -1.81 6.00
C GLY A 102 8.59 -1.33 7.03
N ALA A 103 8.72 -0.01 7.23
CA ALA A 103 9.65 0.56 8.22
C ALA A 103 9.01 0.62 9.63
N ALA A 104 8.47 -0.51 10.10
CA ALA A 104 7.68 -0.60 11.34
C ALA A 104 8.41 -0.06 12.57
N SER A 105 9.72 -0.31 12.71
CA SER A 105 10.51 0.16 13.85
C SER A 105 10.60 1.69 13.89
N LYS A 106 10.78 2.35 12.73
CA LYS A 106 10.81 3.83 12.65
C LYS A 106 9.44 4.41 12.95
N ALA A 107 8.39 3.81 12.41
CA ALA A 107 7.01 4.20 12.68
C ALA A 107 6.67 4.09 14.17
N ASN A 108 7.05 2.97 14.81
CA ASN A 108 6.81 2.73 16.23
C ASN A 108 7.53 3.76 17.10
N ALA A 109 8.83 4.00 16.87
CA ALA A 109 9.58 5.00 17.63
C ALA A 109 8.96 6.41 17.53
N LEU A 110 8.42 6.78 16.36
CA LEU A 110 7.72 8.04 16.16
C LEU A 110 6.42 8.09 16.96
N MET A 111 5.62 7.03 16.95
CA MET A 111 4.36 6.96 17.68
C MET A 111 4.55 6.88 19.20
N GLU A 112 5.57 6.16 19.69
CA GLU A 112 5.93 6.15 21.11
C GLU A 112 6.32 7.53 21.60
N ARG A 113 7.09 8.30 20.79
CA ARG A 113 7.42 9.69 21.11
C ARG A 113 6.17 10.56 21.26
N LEU A 114 5.21 10.47 20.33
CA LEU A 114 3.95 11.23 20.41
C LEU A 114 3.14 10.84 21.65
N ALA A 115 3.02 9.55 21.95
CA ALA A 115 2.32 9.08 23.15
C ALA A 115 3.00 9.51 24.46
N ALA A 116 4.34 9.56 24.49
CA ALA A 116 5.13 10.04 25.63
C ALA A 116 4.97 11.56 25.84
N GLN A 117 4.69 12.32 24.77
CA GLN A 117 4.35 13.75 24.85
C GLN A 117 2.92 14.02 25.33
N GLY A 118 2.17 12.98 25.68
CA GLY A 118 0.80 13.09 26.19
C GLY A 118 -0.30 13.02 25.12
N LEU A 119 0.04 12.82 23.85
CA LEU A 119 -0.94 12.61 22.77
C LEU A 119 -1.47 11.19 22.84
N ARG A 120 -2.63 11.01 23.47
CA ARG A 120 -3.26 9.70 23.70
C ARG A 120 -4.72 9.69 23.24
N ASP A 121 -5.00 10.36 22.15
CA ASP A 121 -6.28 10.24 21.45
C ASP A 121 -6.40 8.89 20.72
N GLU A 122 -7.62 8.56 20.25
CA GLU A 122 -7.88 7.29 19.58
C GLU A 122 -6.96 7.07 18.37
N GLU A 123 -6.73 8.09 17.55
CA GLU A 123 -5.92 7.98 16.36
C GLU A 123 -4.46 7.68 16.70
N THR A 124 -3.90 8.41 17.68
CA THR A 124 -2.51 8.20 18.13
C THR A 124 -2.32 6.81 18.73
N LEU A 125 -3.21 6.38 19.63
CA LEU A 125 -3.15 5.04 20.23
C LEU A 125 -3.41 3.93 19.20
N GLY A 126 -4.33 4.13 18.27
CA GLY A 126 -4.61 3.17 17.21
C GLY A 126 -3.44 3.00 16.24
N LEU A 127 -2.75 4.09 15.88
CA LEU A 127 -1.53 4.02 15.05
C LEU A 127 -0.38 3.39 15.82
N LEU A 128 -0.20 3.71 17.10
CA LEU A 128 0.78 3.04 17.98
C LEU A 128 0.52 1.52 18.03
N ALA A 129 -0.73 1.13 18.26
CA ALA A 129 -1.15 -0.28 18.26
C ALA A 129 -0.83 -0.96 16.92
N ARG A 130 -1.10 -0.28 15.80
CA ARG A 130 -0.74 -0.77 14.48
C ARG A 130 0.76 -1.02 14.35
N THR A 131 1.61 -0.10 14.82
CA THR A 131 3.06 -0.27 14.72
C THR A 131 3.57 -1.44 15.55
N TYR A 132 3.03 -1.69 16.74
CA TYR A 132 3.31 -2.90 17.52
C TYR A 132 2.85 -4.16 16.79
N LYS A 133 1.66 -4.14 16.15
CA LYS A 133 1.16 -5.25 15.32
C LYS A 133 2.12 -5.55 14.17
N ASP A 134 2.58 -4.52 13.46
CA ASP A 134 3.51 -4.67 12.34
C ASP A 134 4.87 -5.22 12.80
N LEU A 135 5.38 -4.80 13.97
CA LEU A 135 6.58 -5.36 14.59
C LEU A 135 6.41 -6.83 14.97
N TRP A 136 5.27 -7.17 15.61
CA TRP A 136 4.95 -8.56 15.91
C TRP A 136 4.91 -9.43 14.64
N LEU A 137 4.28 -8.96 13.57
CA LEU A 137 4.21 -9.69 12.31
C LEU A 137 5.61 -9.91 11.67
N GLN A 138 6.54 -8.99 11.88
CA GLN A 138 7.92 -9.10 11.38
C GLN A 138 8.79 -10.01 12.22
N THR A 139 8.62 -9.99 13.55
CA THR A 139 9.54 -10.64 14.50
C THR A 139 8.98 -11.93 15.11
N GLY A 140 7.65 -12.06 15.19
CA GLY A 140 6.96 -13.11 15.92
C GLY A 140 6.95 -12.88 17.45
N ASP A 141 7.40 -11.73 17.95
CA ASP A 141 7.47 -11.45 19.38
C ASP A 141 6.08 -11.30 20.00
N ALA A 142 5.75 -12.20 20.94
CA ALA A 142 4.47 -12.20 21.66
C ALA A 142 4.25 -10.94 22.52
N ALA A 143 5.30 -10.23 22.91
CA ALA A 143 5.16 -8.97 23.63
C ALA A 143 4.55 -7.90 22.70
N GLY A 144 5.00 -7.83 21.44
CA GLY A 144 4.44 -6.93 20.43
C GLY A 144 2.94 -7.19 20.17
N LEU A 145 2.52 -8.47 20.14
CA LEU A 145 1.09 -8.81 20.01
C LEU A 145 0.27 -8.28 21.19
N ARG A 146 0.76 -8.47 22.42
CA ARG A 146 0.06 -7.97 23.62
C ARG A 146 -0.02 -6.45 23.63
N GLN A 147 1.10 -5.77 23.37
CA GLN A 147 1.15 -4.31 23.29
C GLN A 147 0.18 -3.76 22.24
N ALA A 148 0.13 -4.38 21.05
CA ALA A 148 -0.80 -4.00 20.00
C ALA A 148 -2.26 -4.16 20.45
N ARG A 149 -2.62 -5.31 21.02
CA ARG A 149 -3.98 -5.57 21.51
C ARG A 149 -4.39 -4.55 22.57
N ASP A 150 -3.54 -4.37 23.58
CA ASP A 150 -3.84 -3.50 24.72
C ASP A 150 -3.97 -2.03 24.29
N ALA A 151 -3.14 -1.56 23.34
CA ALA A 151 -3.24 -0.21 22.81
C ALA A 151 -4.51 -0.02 21.94
N TYR A 152 -4.92 -1.00 21.14
CA TYR A 152 -6.20 -0.93 20.42
C TYR A 152 -7.41 -0.97 21.36
N LEU A 153 -7.36 -1.75 22.43
CA LEU A 153 -8.42 -1.75 23.46
C LEU A 153 -8.51 -0.40 24.18
N GLN A 154 -7.38 0.23 24.49
CA GLN A 154 -7.37 1.58 25.06
C GLN A 154 -7.95 2.60 24.08
N ALA A 155 -7.54 2.57 22.81
CA ALA A 155 -8.08 3.44 21.79
C ALA A 155 -9.61 3.29 21.64
N HIS A 156 -10.09 2.05 21.56
CA HIS A 156 -11.52 1.75 21.46
C HIS A 156 -12.30 2.20 22.71
N ALA A 157 -11.74 2.06 23.89
CA ALA A 157 -12.38 2.48 25.13
C ALA A 157 -12.59 4.00 25.24
N LEU A 158 -11.80 4.81 24.53
CA LEU A 158 -11.94 6.28 24.56
C LEU A 158 -13.18 6.77 23.81
N THR A 159 -13.51 6.18 22.67
CA THR A 159 -14.52 6.73 21.75
C THR A 159 -15.54 5.71 21.28
N GLY A 160 -15.28 4.41 21.47
CA GLY A 160 -16.06 3.35 20.85
C GLY A 160 -15.78 3.20 19.35
N GLY A 161 -14.66 3.73 18.85
CA GLY A 161 -14.32 3.78 17.43
C GLY A 161 -14.30 2.40 16.78
N THR A 162 -14.83 2.30 15.57
CA THR A 162 -14.98 1.03 14.86
C THR A 162 -13.65 0.47 14.37
N TRP A 163 -12.72 1.36 13.96
CA TRP A 163 -11.39 0.97 13.50
C TRP A 163 -10.54 0.36 14.62
N SER A 164 -10.48 1.01 15.78
CA SER A 164 -9.75 0.49 16.95
C SER A 164 -10.41 -0.79 17.47
N GLY A 165 -11.74 -0.83 17.51
CA GLY A 165 -12.52 -1.98 17.97
C GLY A 165 -12.34 -3.22 17.12
N ILE A 166 -12.37 -3.12 15.78
CA ILE A 166 -12.20 -4.28 14.91
C ILE A 166 -10.78 -4.83 14.93
N ASN A 167 -9.76 -3.94 15.04
CA ASN A 167 -8.39 -4.38 15.21
C ASN A 167 -8.17 -5.08 16.57
N ALA A 168 -8.78 -4.56 17.65
CA ALA A 168 -8.77 -5.23 18.95
C ALA A 168 -9.45 -6.62 18.89
N ALA A 169 -10.59 -6.73 18.19
CA ALA A 169 -11.28 -8.01 17.99
C ALA A 169 -10.39 -9.02 17.23
N THR A 170 -9.75 -8.58 16.15
CA THR A 170 -8.83 -9.42 15.37
C THR A 170 -7.67 -9.92 16.24
N LEU A 171 -7.03 -9.04 17.03
CA LEU A 171 -5.92 -9.45 17.87
C LEU A 171 -6.35 -10.29 19.08
N ALA A 172 -7.55 -10.10 19.62
CA ALA A 172 -8.13 -11.00 20.61
C ALA A 172 -8.30 -12.41 20.03
N LEU A 173 -8.83 -12.53 18.80
CA LEU A 173 -8.97 -13.81 18.10
C LEU A 173 -7.61 -14.49 17.93
N VAL A 174 -6.61 -13.77 17.42
CA VAL A 174 -5.25 -14.28 17.22
C VAL A 174 -4.57 -14.67 18.53
N SER A 175 -4.94 -14.03 19.64
CA SER A 175 -4.45 -14.38 21.00
C SER A 175 -5.20 -15.57 21.60
N GLY A 176 -6.18 -16.15 20.91
CA GLY A 176 -7.00 -17.28 21.39
C GLY A 176 -8.20 -16.87 22.25
N ASP A 177 -8.42 -15.57 22.50
CA ASP A 177 -9.61 -15.07 23.23
C ASP A 177 -10.79 -14.86 22.28
N VAL A 178 -11.39 -15.98 21.87
CA VAL A 178 -12.54 -16.00 20.96
C VAL A 178 -13.75 -15.27 21.54
N ALA A 179 -13.95 -15.34 22.86
CA ALA A 179 -15.10 -14.69 23.52
C ALA A 179 -14.98 -13.16 23.42
N GLN A 180 -13.83 -12.60 23.76
CA GLN A 180 -13.56 -11.16 23.64
C GLN A 180 -13.63 -10.71 22.17
N ALA A 181 -13.06 -11.49 21.25
CA ALA A 181 -13.10 -11.17 19.82
C ALA A 181 -14.54 -11.03 19.31
N ARG A 182 -15.42 -11.98 19.65
CA ARG A 182 -16.85 -11.94 19.26
C ARG A 182 -17.59 -10.78 19.89
N GLN A 183 -17.35 -10.52 21.20
CA GLN A 183 -17.96 -9.40 21.92
C GLN A 183 -17.60 -8.06 21.26
N LEU A 184 -16.32 -7.83 20.96
CA LEU A 184 -15.85 -6.61 20.30
C LEU A 184 -16.41 -6.47 18.87
N ALA A 185 -16.44 -7.56 18.09
CA ALA A 185 -17.02 -7.56 16.76
C ALA A 185 -18.51 -7.19 16.79
N GLU A 186 -19.28 -7.68 17.78
CA GLU A 186 -20.68 -7.29 17.96
C GLU A 186 -20.85 -5.83 18.39
N GLN A 187 -19.92 -5.31 19.23
CA GLN A 187 -19.93 -3.88 19.59
C GLN A 187 -19.70 -3.00 18.37
N VAL A 188 -18.73 -3.34 17.54
CA VAL A 188 -18.45 -2.65 16.28
C VAL A 188 -19.65 -2.67 15.34
N LEU A 189 -20.31 -3.81 15.16
CA LEU A 189 -21.52 -3.91 14.33
C LEU A 189 -22.69 -3.07 14.87
N ARG A 190 -22.80 -2.90 16.18
CA ARG A 190 -23.81 -2.00 16.75
C ARG A 190 -23.58 -0.53 16.39
N VAL A 191 -22.32 -0.08 16.37
CA VAL A 191 -21.97 1.28 15.92
C VAL A 191 -22.30 1.46 14.43
N LEU A 192 -22.07 0.43 13.61
CA LEU A 192 -22.34 0.44 12.17
C LEU A 192 -23.79 0.04 11.79
N GLU A 193 -24.70 0.06 12.76
CA GLU A 193 -26.12 -0.24 12.55
C GLU A 193 -26.78 0.57 11.40
N PRO A 194 -26.48 1.88 11.20
CA PRO A 194 -27.02 2.61 10.05
C PRO A 194 -26.69 1.95 8.72
N THR A 195 -25.43 1.50 8.53
CA THR A 195 -24.99 0.80 7.32
C THR A 195 -25.58 -0.60 7.22
N LEU A 196 -25.73 -1.31 8.35
CA LEU A 196 -26.35 -2.64 8.40
C LEU A 196 -27.84 -2.66 8.05
N ARG A 197 -28.60 -1.56 8.26
CA ARG A 197 -29.99 -1.45 7.82
C ARG A 197 -30.13 -1.63 6.32
N ARG A 198 -29.17 -1.18 5.54
CA ARG A 198 -29.12 -1.37 4.09
C ARG A 198 -29.02 -2.85 3.71
N PHE A 199 -28.19 -3.61 4.42
CA PHE A 199 -28.09 -5.07 4.23
C PHE A 199 -29.44 -5.76 4.48
N ARG A 200 -30.10 -5.44 5.61
CA ARG A 200 -31.40 -6.04 5.97
C ARG A 200 -32.52 -5.63 5.02
N ALA A 201 -32.43 -4.46 4.42
CA ALA A 201 -33.39 -3.99 3.42
C ALA A 201 -33.19 -4.60 2.04
N GLY A 202 -32.13 -5.43 1.85
CA GLY A 202 -31.74 -5.96 0.54
C GLY A 202 -31.31 -4.87 -0.44
N ASP A 203 -30.82 -3.74 0.09
CA ASP A 203 -30.42 -2.59 -0.71
C ASP A 203 -29.15 -2.92 -1.52
N THR A 204 -29.30 -2.95 -2.83
CA THR A 204 -28.22 -3.17 -3.80
C THR A 204 -27.76 -1.86 -4.46
N ALA A 205 -28.32 -0.72 -4.06
CA ALA A 205 -27.91 0.58 -4.58
C ALA A 205 -26.41 0.82 -4.28
N PRO A 206 -25.71 1.55 -5.16
CA PRO A 206 -24.32 1.91 -4.88
C PRO A 206 -24.25 2.63 -3.53
N PRO A 207 -23.29 2.27 -2.67
CA PRO A 207 -23.03 3.04 -1.46
C PRO A 207 -22.64 4.48 -1.84
N GLY A 208 -22.95 5.44 -0.96
CA GLY A 208 -22.53 6.83 -1.15
C GLY A 208 -21.00 6.92 -1.37
N ASP A 209 -20.58 7.84 -2.22
CA ASP A 209 -19.19 8.03 -2.58
C ASP A 209 -18.43 8.69 -1.42
N GLY A 210 -17.36 8.05 -0.95
CA GLY A 210 -16.45 8.63 0.04
C GLY A 210 -15.51 7.61 0.66
N PRO A 211 -14.31 8.03 1.08
CA PRO A 211 -13.32 7.14 1.70
C PRO A 211 -13.83 6.52 3.01
N GLU A 212 -14.75 7.18 3.71
CA GLU A 212 -15.36 6.66 4.95
C GLU A 212 -16.25 5.45 4.66
N ALA A 213 -17.01 5.46 3.57
CA ALA A 213 -17.86 4.35 3.19
C ALA A 213 -17.08 3.04 2.99
N TYR A 214 -15.85 3.13 2.46
CA TYR A 214 -14.97 1.96 2.34
C TYR A 214 -14.71 1.31 3.70
N TRP A 215 -14.34 2.12 4.68
CA TRP A 215 -13.96 1.59 6.00
C TRP A 215 -15.13 0.99 6.75
N ASP A 216 -16.33 1.55 6.61
CA ASP A 216 -17.55 0.96 7.18
C ASP A 216 -17.79 -0.45 6.64
N TYR A 217 -17.77 -0.61 5.30
CA TYR A 217 -17.99 -1.91 4.69
C TYR A 217 -16.88 -2.91 5.01
N ALA A 218 -15.62 -2.49 4.93
CA ALA A 218 -14.48 -3.35 5.28
C ALA A 218 -14.57 -3.83 6.73
N THR A 219 -14.87 -2.92 7.67
CA THR A 219 -15.03 -3.22 9.09
C THR A 219 -16.21 -4.15 9.36
N ILE A 220 -17.34 -3.96 8.68
CA ILE A 220 -18.48 -4.88 8.75
C ILE A 220 -18.08 -6.28 8.27
N GLY A 221 -17.35 -6.36 7.16
CA GLY A 221 -16.86 -7.62 6.62
C GLY A 221 -15.91 -8.35 7.56
N GLU A 222 -14.96 -7.65 8.17
CA GLU A 222 -14.03 -8.20 9.17
C GLU A 222 -14.79 -8.69 10.42
N ALA A 223 -15.74 -7.90 10.94
CA ALA A 223 -16.55 -8.29 12.10
C ALA A 223 -17.45 -9.50 11.79
N ALA A 224 -18.05 -9.52 10.60
CA ALA A 224 -18.88 -10.63 10.13
C ALA A 224 -18.06 -11.93 9.98
N LEU A 225 -16.81 -11.84 9.52
CA LEU A 225 -15.88 -12.97 9.52
C LEU A 225 -15.62 -13.52 10.91
N ILE A 226 -15.36 -12.66 11.91
CA ILE A 226 -15.13 -13.08 13.29
C ILE A 226 -16.39 -13.77 13.86
N LEU A 227 -17.57 -13.33 13.44
CA LEU A 227 -18.87 -13.82 13.93
C LEU A 227 -19.47 -14.96 13.11
N ASP A 228 -18.82 -15.45 12.06
CA ASP A 228 -19.30 -16.50 11.13
C ASP A 228 -20.59 -16.14 10.39
N ARG A 229 -20.79 -14.84 10.07
CA ARG A 229 -21.97 -14.35 9.33
C ARG A 229 -21.66 -14.25 7.83
N HIS A 230 -21.68 -15.35 7.13
CA HIS A 230 -21.21 -15.45 5.74
C HIS A 230 -21.95 -14.53 4.75
N ASP A 231 -23.28 -14.44 4.85
CA ASP A 231 -24.08 -13.57 3.97
C ASP A 231 -23.67 -12.10 4.11
N LEU A 232 -23.42 -11.67 5.36
CA LEU A 232 -22.98 -10.31 5.68
C LEU A 232 -21.55 -10.07 5.20
N VAL A 233 -20.67 -11.09 5.27
CA VAL A 233 -19.30 -11.03 4.73
C VAL A 233 -19.32 -10.75 3.24
N ASP A 234 -20.08 -11.54 2.46
CA ASP A 234 -20.15 -11.40 1.00
C ASP A 234 -20.71 -10.03 0.61
N TRP A 235 -21.78 -9.59 1.25
CA TRP A 235 -22.37 -8.28 1.01
C TRP A 235 -21.41 -7.13 1.34
N ALA A 236 -20.76 -7.18 2.49
CA ALA A 236 -19.91 -6.11 2.97
C ALA A 236 -18.66 -5.94 2.07
N PHE A 237 -17.95 -7.03 1.77
CA PHE A 237 -16.76 -6.95 0.91
C PHE A 237 -17.08 -6.66 -0.55
N ALA A 238 -18.25 -7.09 -1.07
CA ALA A 238 -18.70 -6.67 -2.39
C ALA A 238 -18.92 -5.15 -2.47
N ASN A 239 -19.49 -4.54 -1.42
CA ASN A 239 -19.67 -3.10 -1.36
C ASN A 239 -18.33 -2.37 -1.13
N ALA A 240 -17.46 -2.87 -0.24
CA ALA A 240 -16.12 -2.34 -0.07
C ALA A 240 -15.32 -2.33 -1.40
N ALA A 241 -15.41 -3.39 -2.18
CA ALA A 241 -14.77 -3.46 -3.50
C ALA A 241 -15.26 -2.38 -4.46
N ARG A 242 -16.58 -2.10 -4.49
CA ARG A 242 -17.17 -1.07 -5.37
C ARG A 242 -16.69 0.34 -5.03
N VAL A 243 -16.55 0.67 -3.73
CA VAL A 243 -16.15 2.02 -3.30
C VAL A 243 -14.63 2.21 -3.20
N SER A 244 -13.85 1.19 -3.52
CA SER A 244 -12.40 1.21 -3.37
C SER A 244 -11.63 1.29 -4.68
N GLU A 245 -12.28 1.69 -5.77
CA GLU A 245 -11.59 1.86 -7.04
C GLU A 245 -10.42 2.85 -6.89
N GLY A 246 -9.22 2.44 -7.28
CA GLY A 246 -8.00 3.23 -7.09
C GLY A 246 -7.43 3.28 -5.67
N GLN A 247 -8.10 2.71 -4.65
CA GLN A 247 -7.66 2.77 -3.25
C GLN A 247 -6.86 1.52 -2.82
N LEU A 248 -5.81 1.18 -3.57
CA LEU A 248 -5.01 -0.03 -3.33
C LEU A 248 -4.43 -0.11 -1.92
N GLY A 249 -4.01 1.03 -1.36
CA GLY A 249 -3.45 1.10 0.00
C GLY A 249 -4.46 0.75 1.09
N ASN A 250 -5.72 1.14 0.93
CA ASN A 250 -6.80 0.82 1.86
C ASN A 250 -7.16 -0.66 1.77
N ARG A 251 -7.34 -1.17 0.54
CA ARG A 251 -7.59 -2.60 0.29
C ARG A 251 -6.49 -3.49 0.87
N ALA A 252 -5.23 -3.13 0.68
CA ALA A 252 -4.09 -3.86 1.25
C ALA A 252 -4.08 -3.86 2.80
N SER A 253 -4.59 -2.80 3.43
CA SER A 253 -4.72 -2.73 4.88
C SER A 253 -5.78 -3.69 5.41
N SER A 254 -6.98 -3.71 4.81
CA SER A 254 -8.05 -4.65 5.18
C SER A 254 -7.65 -6.10 4.89
N LEU A 255 -7.02 -6.36 3.74
CA LEU A 255 -6.55 -7.70 3.38
C LEU A 255 -5.66 -8.30 4.46
N ARG A 256 -4.72 -7.52 5.04
CA ARG A 256 -3.85 -8.01 6.12
C ARG A 256 -4.62 -8.45 7.37
N ASN A 257 -5.68 -7.73 7.76
CA ASN A 257 -6.53 -8.12 8.88
C ASN A 257 -7.35 -9.37 8.55
N VAL A 258 -7.95 -9.41 7.35
CA VAL A 258 -8.70 -10.58 6.87
C VAL A 258 -7.82 -11.83 6.84
N GLU A 259 -6.58 -11.74 6.37
CA GLU A 259 -5.63 -12.85 6.38
C GLU A 259 -5.31 -13.36 7.79
N LEU A 260 -5.24 -12.48 8.78
CA LEU A 260 -5.07 -12.89 10.19
C LEU A 260 -6.29 -13.69 10.68
N VAL A 261 -7.50 -13.17 10.46
CA VAL A 261 -8.75 -13.86 10.84
C VAL A 261 -8.88 -15.22 10.13
N LEU A 262 -8.58 -15.26 8.84
CA LEU A 262 -8.68 -16.49 8.03
C LEU A 262 -7.63 -17.53 8.44
N ARG A 263 -6.42 -17.12 8.84
CA ARG A 263 -5.36 -18.03 9.31
C ARG A 263 -5.80 -18.81 10.53
N GLU A 264 -6.39 -18.13 11.50
CA GLU A 264 -6.89 -18.74 12.73
C GLU A 264 -8.08 -19.69 12.50
N ARG A 265 -8.77 -19.52 11.38
CA ARG A 265 -9.94 -20.32 11.02
C ARG A 265 -9.67 -21.42 9.99
N GLY A 266 -8.43 -21.55 9.53
CA GLY A 266 -8.09 -22.52 8.48
C GLY A 266 -8.79 -22.27 7.14
N ALA A 267 -9.30 -21.05 6.91
CA ALA A 267 -10.01 -20.70 5.69
C ALA A 267 -9.07 -20.42 4.53
N ALA A 268 -9.46 -20.85 3.35
CA ALA A 268 -8.61 -20.96 2.18
C ALA A 268 -8.53 -19.65 1.35
N ARG A 269 -7.41 -19.51 0.62
CA ARG A 269 -7.10 -18.55 -0.43
C ARG A 269 -8.26 -18.10 -1.35
N PRO A 270 -9.22 -18.94 -1.75
CA PRO A 270 -10.32 -18.55 -2.64
C PRO A 270 -11.16 -17.37 -2.16
N PHE A 271 -11.26 -17.18 -0.85
CA PHE A 271 -11.99 -16.04 -0.28
C PHE A 271 -11.30 -14.71 -0.58
N VAL A 272 -9.97 -14.65 -0.38
CA VAL A 272 -9.16 -13.44 -0.63
C VAL A 272 -9.19 -13.09 -2.12
N GLU A 273 -9.05 -14.09 -2.99
CA GLU A 273 -9.10 -13.91 -4.44
C GLU A 273 -10.46 -13.37 -4.93
N ARG A 274 -11.55 -13.83 -4.30
CA ARG A 274 -12.90 -13.39 -4.63
C ARG A 274 -13.19 -11.93 -4.30
N HIS A 275 -12.75 -11.48 -3.12
CA HIS A 275 -13.15 -10.17 -2.58
C HIS A 275 -12.07 -9.10 -2.66
N PHE A 276 -10.80 -9.49 -2.70
CA PHE A 276 -9.68 -8.56 -2.65
C PHE A 276 -8.79 -8.58 -3.88
N ARG A 277 -8.96 -9.53 -4.78
CA ARG A 277 -8.12 -9.70 -5.98
C ARG A 277 -6.93 -8.70 -6.02
N PRO A 278 -5.79 -9.03 -5.41
CA PRO A 278 -4.63 -8.16 -5.43
C PRO A 278 -4.15 -8.02 -6.87
N PRO A 279 -3.66 -6.83 -7.27
CA PRO A 279 -3.09 -6.66 -8.61
C PRO A 279 -1.91 -7.60 -8.82
N GLN A 280 -1.73 -8.07 -10.05
CA GLN A 280 -0.57 -8.85 -10.43
C GLN A 280 0.64 -7.93 -10.55
N VAL A 281 1.54 -7.98 -9.56
CA VAL A 281 2.74 -7.15 -9.48
C VAL A 281 3.97 -7.93 -9.91
N VAL A 282 4.74 -7.39 -10.83
CA VAL A 282 6.01 -7.96 -11.28
C VAL A 282 7.15 -7.04 -10.88
N LEU A 283 8.09 -7.56 -10.09
CA LEU A 283 9.39 -6.94 -9.86
C LEU A 283 10.40 -7.60 -10.80
N PHE A 284 10.97 -6.80 -11.69
CA PHE A 284 11.93 -7.25 -12.68
C PHE A 284 13.33 -6.73 -12.37
N THR A 285 14.31 -7.61 -12.45
CA THR A 285 15.73 -7.29 -12.37
C THR A 285 16.50 -8.25 -13.25
N CYS A 286 17.40 -7.73 -14.07
CA CYS A 286 18.15 -8.54 -15.01
C CYS A 286 19.56 -7.97 -15.30
N HIS A 287 20.17 -8.48 -16.35
CA HIS A 287 21.51 -8.05 -16.77
C HIS A 287 21.44 -6.82 -17.67
N MET A 288 22.44 -5.95 -17.49
CA MET A 288 22.76 -4.91 -18.44
C MET A 288 23.32 -5.52 -19.73
N LEU A 289 23.28 -4.77 -20.82
CA LEU A 289 23.96 -5.14 -22.06
C LEU A 289 25.46 -5.38 -21.81
N ASP A 290 26.01 -6.37 -22.51
CA ASP A 290 27.41 -6.69 -22.40
C ASP A 290 28.27 -5.58 -23.03
N ALA A 291 29.27 -5.10 -22.29
CA ALA A 291 30.29 -4.25 -22.87
C ALA A 291 31.02 -5.00 -24.02
N PRO A 292 31.49 -4.27 -25.03
CA PRO A 292 32.25 -4.87 -26.14
C PRO A 292 33.37 -5.77 -25.63
N GLY A 293 33.43 -7.01 -26.14
CA GLY A 293 34.47 -8.00 -25.79
C GLY A 293 34.27 -8.75 -24.46
N ARG A 294 33.17 -8.58 -23.74
CA ARG A 294 32.90 -9.31 -22.49
C ARG A 294 32.93 -10.84 -22.68
N GLN A 295 33.67 -11.51 -21.81
CA GLN A 295 33.76 -12.98 -21.73
C GLN A 295 33.53 -13.46 -20.26
N PRO A 296 32.68 -14.46 -20.00
CA PRO A 296 31.64 -14.99 -20.91
C PRO A 296 30.51 -13.97 -21.14
N PRO A 297 29.87 -14.02 -22.31
CA PRO A 297 28.75 -13.13 -22.59
C PRO A 297 27.53 -13.48 -21.71
N ARG A 298 26.79 -12.46 -21.27
CA ARG A 298 25.55 -12.59 -20.49
C ARG A 298 24.32 -12.10 -21.25
N PHE A 299 24.43 -10.90 -21.82
CA PHE A 299 23.37 -10.27 -22.60
C PHE A 299 23.96 -9.53 -23.79
N LYS A 300 23.98 -10.18 -24.95
CA LYS A 300 24.47 -9.59 -26.21
C LYS A 300 23.39 -8.70 -26.83
N PRO A 301 23.74 -7.60 -27.51
CA PRO A 301 22.78 -6.77 -28.25
C PRO A 301 21.93 -7.59 -29.24
N SER A 302 22.51 -8.58 -29.91
CA SER A 302 21.78 -9.46 -30.83
C SER A 302 20.64 -10.29 -30.18
N ALA A 303 20.57 -10.37 -28.86
CA ALA A 303 19.55 -11.09 -28.13
C ALA A 303 18.37 -10.21 -27.68
N GLU A 304 18.47 -8.86 -27.83
CA GLU A 304 17.46 -7.92 -27.33
C GLU A 304 16.05 -8.25 -27.79
N ARG A 305 15.86 -8.46 -29.11
CA ARG A 305 14.56 -8.77 -29.69
C ARG A 305 13.95 -10.04 -29.08
N VAL A 306 14.72 -11.09 -28.96
CA VAL A 306 14.23 -12.37 -28.43
C VAL A 306 13.89 -12.24 -26.94
N ILE A 307 14.66 -11.47 -26.18
CA ILE A 307 14.42 -11.22 -24.77
C ILE A 307 13.17 -10.35 -24.61
N TYR A 308 13.02 -9.29 -25.40
CA TYR A 308 11.83 -8.45 -25.43
C TYR A 308 10.55 -9.27 -25.66
N GLU A 309 10.52 -10.07 -26.73
CA GLU A 309 9.36 -10.92 -27.05
C GLU A 309 9.02 -11.87 -25.89
N ARG A 310 10.01 -12.48 -25.23
CA ARG A 310 9.80 -13.35 -24.06
C ARG A 310 9.26 -12.59 -22.85
N ILE A 311 9.76 -11.39 -22.60
CA ILE A 311 9.25 -10.52 -21.52
C ILE A 311 7.79 -10.19 -21.81
N LEU A 312 7.48 -9.70 -23.00
CA LEU A 312 6.14 -9.32 -23.41
C LEU A 312 5.13 -10.47 -23.29
N ASP A 313 5.49 -11.67 -23.80
CA ASP A 313 4.65 -12.86 -23.70
C ASP A 313 4.43 -13.30 -22.23
N THR A 314 5.46 -13.14 -21.39
CA THR A 314 5.37 -13.49 -19.97
C THR A 314 4.43 -12.55 -19.23
N LEU A 315 4.56 -11.23 -19.48
CA LEU A 315 3.70 -10.21 -18.88
C LEU A 315 2.23 -10.41 -19.29
N ARG A 316 1.96 -10.70 -20.58
CA ARG A 316 0.62 -11.03 -21.07
C ARG A 316 0.04 -12.26 -20.39
N ARG A 317 0.82 -13.35 -20.32
CA ARG A 317 0.38 -14.62 -19.71
C ARG A 317 0.09 -14.45 -18.22
N TRP A 318 0.84 -13.62 -17.51
CA TRP A 318 0.65 -13.35 -16.10
C TRP A 318 -0.44 -12.29 -15.84
N GLN A 319 -0.97 -11.67 -16.87
CA GLN A 319 -1.94 -10.57 -16.74
C GLN A 319 -1.41 -9.49 -15.80
N THR A 320 -0.14 -9.09 -16.00
CA THR A 320 0.54 -8.11 -15.15
C THR A 320 -0.20 -6.78 -15.16
N GLU A 321 -0.42 -6.22 -13.97
CA GLU A 321 -1.12 -4.95 -13.78
C GLU A 321 -0.18 -3.83 -13.32
N ILE A 322 0.92 -4.19 -12.63
CA ILE A 322 1.93 -3.23 -12.13
C ILE A 322 3.32 -3.82 -12.31
N GLY A 323 4.24 -3.06 -12.87
CA GLY A 323 5.64 -3.46 -13.01
C GLY A 323 6.59 -2.54 -12.25
N PHE A 324 7.63 -3.11 -11.67
CA PHE A 324 8.75 -2.40 -11.02
C PHE A 324 10.08 -2.82 -11.62
N SER A 325 10.93 -1.86 -11.98
CA SER A 325 12.31 -2.11 -12.44
C SER A 325 13.21 -0.90 -12.19
N SER A 326 14.53 -1.06 -12.34
CA SER A 326 15.50 0.01 -12.09
C SER A 326 15.77 0.90 -13.31
N ALA A 327 15.39 0.52 -14.51
CA ALA A 327 15.70 1.18 -15.77
C ALA A 327 17.20 1.18 -16.14
N ALA A 328 17.96 0.17 -15.73
CA ALA A 328 19.33 0.00 -16.19
C ALA A 328 19.38 -0.37 -17.69
N GLU A 329 20.43 0.05 -18.38
CA GLU A 329 20.64 -0.26 -19.81
C GLU A 329 20.57 -1.78 -20.04
N GLY A 330 19.70 -2.21 -20.96
CA GLY A 330 19.50 -3.60 -21.32
C GLY A 330 18.12 -4.13 -20.94
N ALA A 331 18.04 -5.26 -20.25
CA ALA A 331 16.78 -5.96 -20.05
C ALA A 331 15.75 -5.18 -19.20
N ASP A 332 16.18 -4.28 -18.32
CA ASP A 332 15.26 -3.43 -17.55
C ASP A 332 14.52 -2.45 -18.46
N ILE A 333 15.22 -1.87 -19.45
CA ILE A 333 14.58 -0.99 -20.44
C ILE A 333 13.59 -1.79 -21.28
N LEU A 334 13.95 -2.98 -21.78
CA LEU A 334 13.05 -3.85 -22.54
C LEU A 334 11.80 -4.22 -21.74
N PHE A 335 11.93 -4.42 -20.44
CA PHE A 335 10.80 -4.68 -19.56
C PHE A 335 9.88 -3.46 -19.47
N LEU A 336 10.43 -2.25 -19.28
CA LEU A 336 9.64 -1.02 -19.22
C LEU A 336 8.93 -0.73 -20.55
N GLU A 337 9.58 -0.98 -21.70
CA GLU A 337 8.98 -0.87 -23.02
C GLU A 337 7.83 -1.86 -23.21
N ALA A 338 8.00 -3.10 -22.73
CA ALA A 338 6.95 -4.11 -22.80
C ALA A 338 5.74 -3.75 -21.90
N LEU A 339 5.96 -3.19 -20.71
CA LEU A 339 4.88 -2.65 -19.88
C LEU A 339 4.14 -1.52 -20.59
N GLN A 340 4.87 -0.60 -21.24
CA GLN A 340 4.30 0.50 -21.98
C GLN A 340 3.47 0.01 -23.18
N GLU A 341 3.95 -0.99 -23.95
CA GLU A 341 3.18 -1.61 -25.03
C GLU A 341 1.87 -2.20 -24.56
N LEU A 342 1.88 -2.81 -23.34
CA LEU A 342 0.69 -3.40 -22.74
C LEU A 342 -0.22 -2.40 -22.03
N GLY A 343 0.17 -1.13 -21.92
CA GLY A 343 -0.55 -0.12 -21.15
C GLY A 343 -0.55 -0.41 -19.64
N VAL A 344 0.45 -1.14 -19.15
CA VAL A 344 0.61 -1.53 -17.76
C VAL A 344 1.34 -0.45 -16.98
N GLU A 345 0.94 -0.23 -15.73
CA GLU A 345 1.62 0.71 -14.83
C GLU A 345 3.08 0.31 -14.63
N SER A 346 4.00 1.26 -14.87
CA SER A 346 5.43 1.06 -14.69
C SER A 346 5.99 1.96 -13.60
N ASN A 347 6.78 1.38 -12.71
CA ASN A 347 7.43 2.08 -11.60
C ASN A 347 8.95 1.86 -11.69
N ILE A 348 9.69 2.99 -11.74
CA ILE A 348 11.16 2.95 -11.77
C ILE A 348 11.70 3.19 -10.37
N VAL A 349 12.50 2.24 -9.88
CA VAL A 349 13.11 2.29 -8.56
C VAL A 349 14.62 2.39 -8.71
N LEU A 350 15.18 3.56 -8.40
CA LEU A 350 16.60 3.82 -8.53
C LEU A 350 17.33 3.54 -7.20
N PRO A 351 18.44 2.77 -7.21
CA PRO A 351 19.26 2.53 -6.02
C PRO A 351 20.13 3.73 -5.62
N HIS A 352 20.27 4.71 -6.51
CA HIS A 352 21.10 5.92 -6.37
C HIS A 352 20.35 7.14 -6.92
N PRO A 353 20.80 8.37 -6.61
CA PRO A 353 20.31 9.57 -7.28
C PRO A 353 20.38 9.44 -8.81
N PRO A 354 19.43 10.01 -9.57
CA PRO A 354 19.31 9.80 -11.01
C PRO A 354 20.60 10.06 -11.78
N GLU A 355 21.34 11.13 -11.44
CA GLU A 355 22.56 11.51 -12.11
C GLU A 355 23.64 10.44 -11.99
N LEU A 356 23.79 9.88 -10.79
CA LEU A 356 24.74 8.80 -10.55
C LEU A 356 24.28 7.51 -11.22
N PHE A 357 22.97 7.23 -11.19
CA PHE A 357 22.42 6.05 -11.83
C PHE A 357 22.61 6.08 -13.35
N ILE A 358 22.37 7.23 -14.00
CA ILE A 358 22.61 7.40 -15.44
C ILE A 358 24.08 7.12 -15.77
N GLN A 359 25.02 7.70 -15.01
CA GLN A 359 26.44 7.51 -15.25
C GLN A 359 26.91 6.06 -15.07
N THR A 360 26.33 5.34 -14.08
CA THR A 360 26.80 4.00 -13.69
C THR A 360 26.06 2.87 -14.38
N SER A 361 24.81 3.10 -14.77
CA SER A 361 23.89 2.03 -15.18
C SER A 361 23.19 2.26 -16.52
N VAL A 362 23.28 3.45 -17.12
CA VAL A 362 22.66 3.78 -18.41
C VAL A 362 23.71 4.17 -19.45
N ALA A 363 24.64 5.04 -19.14
CA ALA A 363 25.60 5.61 -20.10
C ALA A 363 26.88 4.78 -20.31
N ARG A 364 26.96 3.55 -19.80
CA ARG A 364 28.15 2.71 -19.88
C ARG A 364 28.41 2.12 -21.25
N GLY A 365 27.41 1.98 -22.09
CA GLY A 365 27.51 1.30 -23.38
C GLY A 365 28.04 2.18 -24.53
N GLY A 366 28.26 3.48 -24.33
CA GLY A 366 28.73 4.39 -25.39
C GLY A 366 27.75 4.55 -26.54
N GLY A 367 26.49 4.20 -26.34
CA GLY A 367 25.41 4.41 -27.29
C GLY A 367 24.94 5.86 -27.25
N ALA A 368 25.57 6.74 -28.01
CA ALA A 368 24.90 7.92 -28.53
C ALA A 368 23.85 7.44 -29.55
N ASN A 369 22.59 7.51 -29.17
CA ASN A 369 21.49 7.81 -30.08
C ASN A 369 20.26 8.20 -29.26
#